data_534539ad541771276863c116000f0151
#
_entry.id   534539ad541771276863c116000f0151
#
_cell.length_a   1.000
_cell.length_b   1.000
_cell.length_c   1.000
_cell.angle_alpha   90.00
_cell.angle_beta   90.00
_cell.angle_gamma   90.00
#
_symmetry.space_group_name_H-M   'P 1'
#
loop_
_entity.id
_entity.type
_entity.pdbx_description
1 polymer ?
#
loop_
_entity_poly.entity_id
_entity_poly.type
_entity_poly.pdbx_seq_one_letter_code
_entity_poly.pdbx_strand_id
1 'polypeptide(L)'
;YKTLGWGGFWGWDPVENASLVPWLVAVALLHGLLIQRTTGAAVRTNLLLAGLGWGTVLGGTYLTRSGVLQNFSVHSFADTGLNAPLSAFLIVAMGLSAALLAWRWRTIESSTANWMSLARESALWLGMVTVLVLATLVAFGTTAPLLTSLAGRPASVQSSYYTLVGVPMGIAIVLLMGFAPALRWSRQHGLGWLRSLGPALLVSGIAFAIAAFAGMRDPGHLALVAMGGLALAMNAVMTVRLFRRGWAYGAGYLAHAGIAVMVLGMVLSASFGKTQRLQLTEGKPATALGYTLTYQGEQSDPGGQRMLKIHVEKPGFSIEARPRLFPSPQGEGDIRKPAIAGQGELYLSPVEVHQQVAPAEPVWLLKGVESTIGGVGYTFAGFRTQSAADLTVYADIAVRRGDRITHASPALRVNTQNKV
;
A
#
# COMPACT_ATOMS: atom_id res chain seq x y z
N TYR A 1 8.88 -1.55 -8.61
CA TYR A 1 8.00 -2.69 -8.69
C TYR A 1 8.74 -3.96 -9.01
N LYS A 2 9.10 -4.18 -10.29
CA LYS A 2 9.86 -5.35 -10.74
C LYS A 2 11.21 -5.49 -10.03
N THR A 3 11.83 -4.38 -9.65
CA THR A 3 13.20 -4.37 -9.12
C THR A 3 13.27 -4.71 -7.65
N LEU A 4 12.31 -4.27 -6.85
CA LEU A 4 12.36 -4.38 -5.40
C LEU A 4 11.31 -5.36 -4.82
N GLY A 5 10.38 -5.86 -5.67
CA GLY A 5 9.47 -6.93 -5.28
C GLY A 5 8.48 -6.58 -4.16
N TRP A 6 8.04 -5.35 -4.10
CA TRP A 6 7.17 -4.85 -3.03
C TRP A 6 5.72 -5.34 -3.09
N GLY A 7 5.44 -6.42 -3.83
CA GLY A 7 4.21 -7.20 -3.71
C GLY A 7 2.94 -6.61 -4.31
N GLY A 8 2.99 -5.47 -4.97
CA GLY A 8 1.82 -4.86 -5.59
C GLY A 8 2.03 -3.39 -5.91
N PHE A 9 1.13 -2.74 -6.64
CA PHE A 9 1.23 -1.32 -7.00
C PHE A 9 0.93 -0.39 -5.81
N TRP A 10 0.33 -0.89 -4.73
CA TRP A 10 0.05 -0.19 -3.48
C TRP A 10 -0.07 -1.18 -2.33
N GLY A 11 0.76 -1.02 -1.31
CA GLY A 11 0.82 -1.93 -0.16
C GLY A 11 0.19 -1.38 1.12
N TRP A 12 -0.35 -0.16 1.09
CA TRP A 12 -0.78 0.56 2.29
C TRP A 12 0.35 0.77 3.29
N ASP A 13 1.58 0.84 2.78
CA ASP A 13 2.74 1.17 3.59
C ASP A 13 2.60 2.58 4.18
N PRO A 14 3.00 2.82 5.44
CA PRO A 14 2.86 4.13 6.06
C PRO A 14 3.52 5.28 5.29
N VAL A 15 4.63 5.05 4.58
CA VAL A 15 5.31 6.07 3.77
C VAL A 15 4.57 6.31 2.46
N GLU A 16 4.01 5.25 1.83
CA GLU A 16 3.11 5.41 0.69
C GLU A 16 1.90 6.29 1.07
N ASN A 17 1.27 5.95 2.18
CA ASN A 17 0.12 6.69 2.71
C ASN A 17 0.47 8.15 3.07
N ALA A 18 1.69 8.40 3.57
CA ALA A 18 2.17 9.74 3.88
C ALA A 18 2.25 10.65 2.63
N SER A 19 2.33 10.08 1.43
CA SER A 19 2.21 10.80 0.17
C SER A 19 0.77 10.97 -0.32
N LEU A 20 -0.10 10.00 0.00
CA LEU A 20 -1.52 10.01 -0.39
C LEU A 20 -2.31 11.09 0.35
N VAL A 21 -2.05 11.26 1.65
CA VAL A 21 -2.80 12.23 2.48
C VAL A 21 -2.70 13.66 1.96
N PRO A 22 -1.51 14.25 1.70
CA PRO A 22 -1.42 15.58 1.13
C PRO A 22 -2.04 15.71 -0.26
N TRP A 23 -1.99 14.65 -1.07
CA TRP A 23 -2.67 14.62 -2.36
C TRP A 23 -4.19 14.71 -2.20
N LEU A 24 -4.80 13.97 -1.29
CA LEU A 24 -6.23 14.06 -0.99
C LEU A 24 -6.62 15.46 -0.49
N VAL A 25 -5.81 16.07 0.38
CA VAL A 25 -6.05 17.44 0.84
C VAL A 25 -5.94 18.45 -0.33
N ALA A 26 -4.98 18.27 -1.22
CA ALA A 26 -4.83 19.11 -2.41
C ALA A 26 -6.04 18.96 -3.37
N VAL A 27 -6.54 17.75 -3.54
CA VAL A 27 -7.78 17.50 -4.32
C VAL A 27 -8.97 18.21 -3.68
N ALA A 28 -9.14 18.13 -2.36
CA ALA A 28 -10.19 18.86 -1.66
C ALA A 28 -10.05 20.37 -1.84
N LEU A 29 -8.83 20.92 -1.70
CA LEU A 29 -8.55 22.34 -1.92
C LEU A 29 -8.88 22.78 -3.36
N LEU A 30 -8.51 21.98 -4.37
CA LEU A 30 -8.82 22.27 -5.77
C LEU A 30 -10.33 22.42 -6.00
N HIS A 31 -11.15 21.54 -5.44
CA HIS A 31 -12.59 21.62 -5.52
C HIS A 31 -13.16 22.80 -4.72
N GLY A 32 -12.59 23.09 -3.56
CA GLY A 32 -12.92 24.26 -2.77
C GLY A 32 -12.62 25.59 -3.51
N LEU A 33 -11.49 25.68 -4.20
CA LEU A 33 -11.15 26.84 -5.04
C LEU A 33 -12.10 27.01 -6.22
N LEU A 34 -12.61 25.91 -6.79
CA LEU A 34 -13.61 25.95 -7.84
C LEU A 34 -14.93 26.53 -7.32
N ILE A 35 -15.37 26.10 -6.13
CA ILE A 35 -16.53 26.67 -5.43
C ILE A 35 -16.31 28.17 -5.18
N GLN A 36 -15.16 28.54 -4.62
CA GLN A 36 -14.81 29.93 -4.32
C GLN A 36 -14.85 30.82 -5.56
N ARG A 37 -14.24 30.35 -6.66
CA ARG A 37 -14.22 31.09 -7.94
C ARG A 37 -15.61 31.34 -8.49
N THR A 38 -16.55 30.41 -8.25
CA THR A 38 -17.90 30.49 -8.88
C THR A 38 -18.92 31.19 -7.99
N THR A 39 -18.80 31.06 -6.67
CA THR A 39 -19.81 31.54 -5.70
C THR A 39 -19.29 32.58 -4.73
N GLY A 40 -17.96 32.77 -4.61
CA GLY A 40 -17.33 33.57 -3.57
C GLY A 40 -17.32 32.91 -2.18
N ALA A 41 -17.91 31.73 -2.05
CA ALA A 41 -17.98 30.98 -0.79
C ALA A 41 -16.69 30.14 -0.55
N ALA A 42 -16.60 29.52 0.62
CA ALA A 42 -15.52 28.61 1.02
C ALA A 42 -14.10 29.23 1.16
N VAL A 43 -13.96 30.57 1.17
CA VAL A 43 -12.64 31.24 1.29
C VAL A 43 -11.89 30.79 2.53
N ARG A 44 -12.54 30.85 3.70
CA ARG A 44 -11.92 30.42 4.99
C ARG A 44 -11.56 28.94 4.98
N THR A 45 -12.44 28.09 4.45
CA THR A 45 -12.20 26.65 4.30
C THR A 45 -10.97 26.39 3.41
N ASN A 46 -10.84 27.11 2.29
CA ASN A 46 -9.72 26.94 1.37
C ASN A 46 -8.38 27.36 2.00
N LEU A 47 -8.38 28.40 2.84
CA LEU A 47 -7.18 28.79 3.58
C LEU A 47 -6.80 27.76 4.63
N LEU A 48 -7.80 27.16 5.34
CA LEU A 48 -7.55 26.04 6.24
C LEU A 48 -6.98 24.84 5.49
N LEU A 49 -7.54 24.50 4.32
CA LEU A 49 -7.06 23.40 3.49
C LEU A 49 -5.66 23.65 2.93
N ALA A 50 -5.32 24.88 2.58
CA ALA A 50 -3.97 25.24 2.15
C ALA A 50 -2.96 25.03 3.30
N GLY A 51 -3.29 25.49 4.51
CA GLY A 51 -2.48 25.26 5.71
C GLY A 51 -2.36 23.77 6.04
N LEU A 52 -3.47 23.02 5.97
CA LEU A 52 -3.50 21.57 6.20
C LEU A 52 -2.67 20.84 5.12
N GLY A 53 -2.78 21.23 3.85
CA GLY A 53 -1.99 20.66 2.75
C GLY A 53 -0.50 20.85 2.98
N TRP A 54 -0.08 22.07 3.37
CA TRP A 54 1.28 22.34 3.78
C TRP A 54 1.72 21.45 4.95
N GLY A 55 0.91 21.38 6.00
CA GLY A 55 1.20 20.56 7.18
C GLY A 55 1.31 19.08 6.87
N THR A 56 0.46 18.54 6.01
CA THR A 56 0.51 17.13 5.64
C THR A 56 1.72 16.78 4.76
N VAL A 57 2.21 17.71 3.93
CA VAL A 57 3.49 17.56 3.20
C VAL A 57 4.67 17.51 4.17
N LEU A 58 4.73 18.45 5.12
CA LEU A 58 5.76 18.46 6.16
C LEU A 58 5.70 17.23 7.05
N GLY A 59 4.49 16.81 7.44
CA GLY A 59 4.25 15.59 8.20
C GLY A 59 4.70 14.33 7.45
N GLY A 60 4.41 14.24 6.15
CA GLY A 60 4.90 13.16 5.29
C GLY A 60 6.42 13.12 5.21
N THR A 61 7.07 14.29 5.12
CA THR A 61 8.53 14.42 5.16
C THR A 61 9.08 13.94 6.50
N TYR A 62 8.45 14.35 7.62
CA TYR A 62 8.81 13.90 8.95
C TYR A 62 8.70 12.36 9.07
N LEU A 63 7.56 11.78 8.70
CA LEU A 63 7.32 10.34 8.77
C LEU A 63 8.35 9.54 7.97
N THR A 64 8.77 10.04 6.80
CA THR A 64 9.72 9.36 5.92
C THR A 64 11.17 9.47 6.41
N ARG A 65 11.57 10.66 6.92
CA ARG A 65 12.98 11.01 7.14
C ARG A 65 13.44 10.93 8.59
N SER A 66 12.52 10.93 9.57
CA SER A 66 12.87 10.96 11.00
C SER A 66 13.32 9.61 11.57
N GLY A 67 13.13 8.51 10.84
CA GLY A 67 13.39 7.16 11.34
C GLY A 67 12.27 6.58 12.23
N VAL A 68 11.22 7.35 12.56
CA VAL A 68 10.15 6.88 13.46
C VAL A 68 9.33 5.71 12.91
N LEU A 69 9.36 5.50 11.59
CA LEU A 69 8.68 4.40 10.91
C LEU A 69 9.64 3.30 10.41
N GLN A 70 10.91 3.31 10.81
CA GLN A 70 11.91 2.37 10.30
C GLN A 70 11.52 0.89 10.51
N ASN A 71 10.78 0.56 11.57
CA ASN A 71 10.31 -0.78 11.89
C ASN A 71 8.94 -1.12 11.27
N PHE A 72 8.30 -0.18 10.57
CA PHE A 72 6.94 -0.32 10.04
C PHE A 72 6.84 -0.09 8.54
N SER A 73 7.90 0.39 7.90
CA SER A 73 7.93 0.70 6.48
C SER A 73 9.30 0.43 5.89
N VAL A 74 9.32 -0.32 4.80
CA VAL A 74 10.54 -0.54 4.00
C VAL A 74 10.99 0.71 3.24
N HIS A 75 10.16 1.74 3.18
CA HIS A 75 10.43 3.02 2.53
C HIS A 75 10.92 4.10 3.50
N SER A 76 10.87 3.83 4.81
CA SER A 76 11.37 4.76 5.82
C SER A 76 12.91 4.76 5.87
N PHE A 77 13.47 5.93 6.08
CA PHE A 77 14.90 6.04 6.34
C PHE A 77 15.22 5.50 7.74
N ALA A 78 16.44 4.99 7.91
CA ALA A 78 16.99 4.70 9.22
C ALA A 78 17.11 5.99 10.04
N ASP A 79 17.11 5.86 11.37
CA ASP A 79 17.30 7.03 12.25
C ASP A 79 18.70 7.61 12.03
N THR A 80 18.73 8.83 11.52
CA THR A 80 19.97 9.61 11.28
C THR A 80 20.09 10.80 12.23
N GLY A 81 19.34 10.81 13.34
CA GLY A 81 19.29 11.92 14.31
C GLY A 81 18.45 13.11 13.85
N LEU A 82 17.72 13.01 12.73
CA LEU A 82 16.91 14.09 12.18
C LEU A 82 15.53 14.22 12.84
N ASN A 83 15.17 13.35 13.78
CA ASN A 83 13.85 13.37 14.44
C ASN A 83 13.56 14.72 15.12
N ALA A 84 14.46 15.18 16.01
CA ALA A 84 14.27 16.41 16.76
C ALA A 84 14.22 17.68 15.87
N PRO A 85 15.16 17.91 14.91
CA PRO A 85 15.09 19.09 14.06
C PRO A 85 13.88 19.08 13.12
N LEU A 86 13.47 17.92 12.58
CA LEU A 86 12.28 17.84 11.71
C LEU A 86 10.98 18.07 12.50
N SER A 87 10.85 17.51 13.71
CA SER A 87 9.69 17.76 14.55
C SER A 87 9.61 19.23 14.98
N ALA A 88 10.73 19.83 15.38
CA ALA A 88 10.77 21.25 15.71
C ALA A 88 10.36 22.13 14.52
N PHE A 89 10.90 21.84 13.33
CA PHE A 89 10.52 22.55 12.10
C PHE A 89 9.01 22.41 11.80
N LEU A 90 8.46 21.20 11.90
CA LEU A 90 7.04 20.94 11.69
C LEU A 90 6.18 21.76 12.67
N ILE A 91 6.50 21.71 13.96
CA ILE A 91 5.76 22.43 15.01
C ILE A 91 5.81 23.95 14.78
N VAL A 92 6.98 24.50 14.48
CA VAL A 92 7.14 25.94 14.24
C VAL A 92 6.39 26.38 12.98
N ALA A 93 6.54 25.62 11.87
CA ALA A 93 5.88 25.95 10.60
C ALA A 93 4.35 25.90 10.72
N MET A 94 3.82 24.86 11.39
CA MET A 94 2.38 24.72 11.62
C MET A 94 1.86 25.75 12.62
N GLY A 95 2.61 26.00 13.71
CA GLY A 95 2.27 27.02 14.71
C GLY A 95 2.19 28.41 14.12
N LEU A 96 3.18 28.79 13.29
CA LEU A 96 3.18 30.06 12.58
C LEU A 96 2.02 30.16 11.59
N SER A 97 1.77 29.13 10.80
CA SER A 97 0.65 29.10 9.85
C SER A 97 -0.69 29.26 10.56
N ALA A 98 -0.91 28.54 11.66
CA ALA A 98 -2.11 28.65 12.47
C ALA A 98 -2.26 30.03 13.12
N ALA A 99 -1.18 30.60 13.66
CA ALA A 99 -1.17 31.93 14.27
C ALA A 99 -1.52 33.02 13.25
N LEU A 100 -0.92 32.99 12.05
CA LEU A 100 -1.21 33.95 10.97
C LEU A 100 -2.67 33.83 10.51
N LEU A 101 -3.20 32.62 10.36
CA LEU A 101 -4.58 32.39 9.98
C LEU A 101 -5.54 32.89 11.08
N ALA A 102 -5.27 32.58 12.34
CA ALA A 102 -6.06 33.04 13.48
C ALA A 102 -6.07 34.57 13.58
N TRP A 103 -4.90 35.20 13.41
CA TRP A 103 -4.78 36.66 13.43
C TRP A 103 -5.63 37.31 12.34
N ARG A 104 -5.62 36.75 11.11
CA ARG A 104 -6.35 37.30 9.97
C ARG A 104 -7.79 36.79 9.84
N TRP A 105 -8.22 35.85 10.68
CA TRP A 105 -9.50 35.14 10.54
C TRP A 105 -10.72 36.04 10.38
N ARG A 106 -10.75 37.14 11.18
CA ARG A 106 -11.89 38.07 11.21
C ARG A 106 -11.91 39.01 9.98
N THR A 107 -10.77 39.23 9.34
CA THR A 107 -10.67 40.10 8.17
C THR A 107 -10.90 39.35 6.85
N ILE A 108 -10.95 38.01 6.88
CA ILE A 108 -11.21 37.20 5.69
C ILE A 108 -12.71 37.20 5.39
N GLU A 109 -13.08 37.87 4.30
CA GLU A 109 -14.43 37.84 3.80
C GLU A 109 -14.71 36.52 3.08
N SER A 110 -15.93 35.97 3.28
CA SER A 110 -16.39 34.74 2.64
C SER A 110 -17.90 34.82 2.47
N SER A 111 -18.38 34.65 1.26
CA SER A 111 -19.81 34.58 0.97
C SER A 111 -20.40 33.33 1.63
N THR A 112 -21.70 33.42 1.95
CA THR A 112 -22.46 32.25 2.42
C THR A 112 -22.99 31.47 1.23
N ALA A 113 -22.98 30.13 1.33
CA ALA A 113 -23.63 29.26 0.33
C ALA A 113 -24.64 28.37 1.04
N ASN A 114 -25.70 28.02 0.33
CA ASN A 114 -26.68 27.05 0.83
C ASN A 114 -26.21 25.63 0.49
N TRP A 115 -25.43 25.03 1.38
CA TRP A 115 -24.85 23.69 1.22
C TRP A 115 -25.88 22.56 1.19
N MET A 116 -27.11 22.82 1.62
CA MET A 116 -28.23 21.85 1.63
C MET A 116 -29.05 21.89 0.33
N SER A 117 -28.73 22.76 -0.61
CA SER A 117 -29.41 22.84 -1.90
C SER A 117 -29.01 21.72 -2.83
N LEU A 118 -29.91 21.27 -3.69
CA LEU A 118 -29.56 20.37 -4.79
C LEU A 118 -28.91 21.18 -5.91
N ALA A 119 -27.61 21.38 -5.78
CA ALA A 119 -26.82 22.19 -6.71
C ALA A 119 -25.39 21.61 -6.85
N ARG A 120 -24.69 22.02 -7.91
CA ARG A 120 -23.33 21.51 -8.19
C ARG A 120 -22.34 21.88 -7.08
N GLU A 121 -22.43 23.11 -6.54
CA GLU A 121 -21.59 23.56 -5.43
C GLU A 121 -21.77 22.71 -4.17
N SER A 122 -22.99 22.27 -3.87
CA SER A 122 -23.26 21.39 -2.73
C SER A 122 -22.72 19.99 -2.95
N ALA A 123 -22.81 19.45 -4.18
CA ALA A 123 -22.21 18.17 -4.52
C ALA A 123 -20.66 18.23 -4.46
N LEU A 124 -20.05 19.32 -4.92
CA LEU A 124 -18.60 19.53 -4.83
C LEU A 124 -18.16 19.67 -3.37
N TRP A 125 -18.93 20.41 -2.56
CA TRP A 125 -18.65 20.54 -1.13
C TRP A 125 -18.74 19.19 -0.41
N LEU A 126 -19.78 18.39 -0.70
CA LEU A 126 -19.90 17.04 -0.14
C LEU A 126 -18.76 16.14 -0.60
N GLY A 127 -18.34 16.21 -1.87
CA GLY A 127 -17.17 15.50 -2.40
C GLY A 127 -15.89 15.92 -1.68
N MET A 128 -15.69 17.20 -1.47
CA MET A 128 -14.56 17.73 -0.70
C MET A 128 -14.54 17.17 0.72
N VAL A 129 -15.67 17.18 1.43
CA VAL A 129 -15.79 16.60 2.78
C VAL A 129 -15.50 15.10 2.77
N THR A 130 -16.04 14.35 1.81
CA THR A 130 -15.81 12.91 1.68
C THR A 130 -14.32 12.60 1.48
N VAL A 131 -13.64 13.35 0.62
CA VAL A 131 -12.19 13.20 0.38
C VAL A 131 -11.40 13.54 1.64
N LEU A 132 -11.79 14.57 2.40
CA LEU A 132 -11.14 14.94 3.66
C LEU A 132 -11.35 13.89 4.76
N VAL A 133 -12.54 13.29 4.83
CA VAL A 133 -12.80 12.16 5.75
C VAL A 133 -11.89 10.99 5.39
N LEU A 134 -11.77 10.65 4.11
CA LEU A 134 -10.84 9.61 3.65
C LEU A 134 -9.40 9.96 4.03
N ALA A 135 -8.95 11.19 3.77
CA ALA A 135 -7.61 11.65 4.13
C ALA A 135 -7.34 11.52 5.64
N THR A 136 -8.33 11.87 6.47
CA THR A 136 -8.24 11.75 7.93
C THR A 136 -8.14 10.29 8.38
N LEU A 137 -8.97 9.40 7.82
CA LEU A 137 -8.95 7.96 8.13
C LEU A 137 -7.62 7.32 7.72
N VAL A 138 -7.11 7.67 6.52
CA VAL A 138 -5.79 7.20 6.07
C VAL A 138 -4.68 7.74 6.97
N ALA A 139 -4.70 9.04 7.30
CA ALA A 139 -3.71 9.65 8.20
C ALA A 139 -3.72 9.00 9.59
N PHE A 140 -4.91 8.71 10.15
CA PHE A 140 -5.05 8.02 11.43
C PHE A 140 -4.41 6.63 11.40
N GLY A 141 -4.72 5.81 10.39
CA GLY A 141 -4.09 4.49 10.23
C GLY A 141 -2.57 4.58 10.05
N THR A 142 -2.10 5.58 9.29
CA THR A 142 -0.67 5.79 9.02
C THR A 142 0.11 6.22 10.27
N THR A 143 -0.50 7.03 11.13
CA THR A 143 0.11 7.50 12.38
C THR A 143 -0.12 6.55 13.57
N ALA A 144 -0.82 5.44 13.37
CA ALA A 144 -1.09 4.46 14.43
C ALA A 144 0.18 4.00 15.18
N PRO A 145 1.33 3.69 14.51
CA PRO A 145 2.55 3.34 15.23
C PRO A 145 3.06 4.43 16.17
N LEU A 146 2.91 5.72 15.80
CA LEU A 146 3.29 6.85 16.65
C LEU A 146 2.34 6.98 17.83
N LEU A 147 1.03 6.88 17.59
CA LEU A 147 0.02 7.00 18.64
C LEU A 147 0.13 5.86 19.67
N THR A 148 0.35 4.64 19.20
CA THR A 148 0.47 3.45 20.06
C THR A 148 1.82 3.40 20.78
N SER A 149 2.87 4.02 20.23
CA SER A 149 4.16 4.17 20.92
C SER A 149 4.05 4.98 22.21
N LEU A 150 3.14 5.95 22.28
CA LEU A 150 2.85 6.70 23.50
C LEU A 150 2.32 5.82 24.64
N ALA A 151 1.69 4.68 24.27
CA ALA A 151 1.25 3.64 25.21
C ALA A 151 2.31 2.55 25.45
N GLY A 152 3.52 2.71 24.94
CA GLY A 152 4.64 1.76 25.08
C GLY A 152 4.52 0.48 24.25
N ARG A 153 3.56 0.41 23.32
CA ARG A 153 3.31 -0.77 22.46
C ARG A 153 3.08 -0.34 21.01
N PRO A 154 4.15 0.06 20.28
CA PRO A 154 3.99 0.51 18.90
C PRO A 154 3.40 -0.61 18.03
N ALA A 155 2.32 -0.31 17.32
CA ALA A 155 1.64 -1.24 16.43
C ALA A 155 1.10 -0.51 15.19
N SER A 156 1.21 -1.15 14.02
CA SER A 156 0.60 -0.69 12.77
C SER A 156 -0.79 -1.29 12.58
N VAL A 157 -1.63 -0.61 11.82
CA VAL A 157 -2.90 -1.18 11.36
C VAL A 157 -2.67 -2.12 10.17
N GLN A 158 -3.51 -3.14 10.06
CA GLN A 158 -3.46 -4.07 8.93
C GLN A 158 -4.05 -3.42 7.66
N SER A 159 -3.69 -3.93 6.49
CA SER A 159 -4.23 -3.47 5.19
C SER A 159 -5.76 -3.58 5.11
N SER A 160 -6.37 -4.53 5.84
CA SER A 160 -7.82 -4.69 5.96
C SER A 160 -8.53 -3.45 6.52
N TYR A 161 -7.89 -2.69 7.40
CA TYR A 161 -8.41 -1.41 7.88
C TYR A 161 -8.64 -0.43 6.72
N TYR A 162 -7.64 -0.28 5.84
CA TYR A 162 -7.75 0.64 4.70
C TYR A 162 -8.79 0.19 3.67
N THR A 163 -8.99 -1.11 3.51
CA THR A 163 -10.08 -1.66 2.69
C THR A 163 -11.44 -1.35 3.31
N LEU A 164 -11.57 -1.54 4.62
CA LEU A 164 -12.81 -1.28 5.36
C LEU A 164 -13.27 0.19 5.25
N VAL A 165 -12.34 1.14 5.34
CA VAL A 165 -12.65 2.57 5.25
C VAL A 165 -12.64 3.08 3.81
N GLY A 166 -11.77 2.56 2.97
CA GLY A 166 -11.56 3.02 1.60
C GLY A 166 -12.68 2.63 0.65
N VAL A 167 -13.26 1.43 0.78
CA VAL A 167 -14.34 0.99 -0.12
C VAL A 167 -15.60 1.86 0.01
N PRO A 168 -16.16 2.11 1.22
CA PRO A 168 -17.31 2.99 1.35
C PRO A 168 -17.04 4.42 0.89
N MET A 169 -15.87 4.97 1.24
CA MET A 169 -15.48 6.32 0.81
C MET A 169 -15.28 6.38 -0.72
N GLY A 170 -14.67 5.35 -1.30
CA GLY A 170 -14.52 5.22 -2.74
C GLY A 170 -15.85 5.19 -3.47
N ILE A 171 -16.83 4.42 -2.98
CA ILE A 171 -18.20 4.39 -3.52
C ILE A 171 -18.81 5.80 -3.49
N ALA A 172 -18.72 6.50 -2.36
CA ALA A 172 -19.27 7.84 -2.22
C ALA A 172 -18.58 8.85 -3.16
N ILE A 173 -17.27 8.82 -3.28
CA ILE A 173 -16.48 9.70 -4.17
C ILE A 173 -16.89 9.45 -5.62
N VAL A 174 -16.90 8.19 -6.07
CA VAL A 174 -17.20 7.85 -7.47
C VAL A 174 -18.66 8.12 -7.82
N LEU A 175 -19.60 7.90 -6.88
CA LEU A 175 -20.99 8.30 -7.02
C LEU A 175 -21.11 9.81 -7.24
N LEU A 176 -20.45 10.63 -6.41
CA LEU A 176 -20.47 12.08 -6.56
C LEU A 176 -19.82 12.54 -7.87
N MET A 177 -18.74 11.88 -8.30
CA MET A 177 -18.11 12.13 -9.61
C MET A 177 -19.08 11.86 -10.78
N GLY A 178 -19.95 10.85 -10.66
CA GLY A 178 -20.96 10.55 -11.67
C GLY A 178 -22.17 11.48 -11.60
N PHE A 179 -22.54 11.91 -10.40
CA PHE A 179 -23.75 12.68 -10.17
C PHE A 179 -23.56 14.20 -10.36
N ALA A 180 -22.46 14.78 -9.85
CA ALA A 180 -22.23 16.22 -9.87
C ALA A 180 -22.26 16.86 -11.27
N PRO A 181 -21.80 16.22 -12.35
CA PRO A 181 -21.88 16.78 -13.71
C PRO A 181 -23.30 16.99 -14.21
N ALA A 182 -24.29 16.25 -13.70
CA ALA A 182 -25.70 16.43 -14.05
C ALA A 182 -26.32 17.69 -13.45
N LEU A 183 -25.75 18.18 -12.34
CA LEU A 183 -26.29 19.33 -11.62
C LEU A 183 -25.85 20.66 -12.25
N ARG A 184 -26.66 21.70 -12.03
CA ARG A 184 -26.35 23.09 -12.38
C ARG A 184 -25.80 23.84 -11.17
N TRP A 185 -25.12 24.95 -11.42
CA TRP A 185 -24.73 25.88 -10.38
C TRP A 185 -25.95 26.64 -9.84
N SER A 186 -25.92 27.00 -8.55
CA SER A 186 -26.88 27.78 -7.78
C SER A 186 -28.15 27.03 -7.44
N ARG A 187 -28.99 26.65 -8.38
CA ARG A 187 -30.27 25.96 -8.12
C ARG A 187 -30.71 25.08 -9.28
N GLN A 188 -31.29 23.94 -8.97
CA GLN A 188 -32.04 23.14 -9.94
C GLN A 188 -33.46 23.63 -10.09
N HIS A 189 -33.91 23.77 -11.34
CA HIS A 189 -35.30 24.02 -11.67
C HIS A 189 -35.86 22.78 -12.38
N GLY A 190 -36.83 22.13 -11.74
CA GLY A 190 -37.46 20.92 -12.26
C GLY A 190 -36.55 19.69 -12.28
N LEU A 191 -37.04 18.63 -12.92
CA LEU A 191 -36.40 17.30 -12.96
C LEU A 191 -35.57 17.06 -14.23
N GLY A 192 -35.26 18.09 -14.98
CA GLY A 192 -34.52 17.97 -16.27
C GLY A 192 -33.12 17.34 -16.13
N TRP A 193 -32.49 17.48 -14.97
CA TRP A 193 -31.19 16.83 -14.65
C TRP A 193 -31.29 15.30 -14.63
N LEU A 194 -32.42 14.71 -14.25
CA LEU A 194 -32.65 13.27 -14.26
C LEU A 194 -32.54 12.69 -15.69
N ARG A 195 -33.00 13.44 -16.69
CA ARG A 195 -32.92 13.00 -18.10
C ARG A 195 -31.46 12.88 -18.57
N SER A 196 -30.57 13.70 -18.03
CA SER A 196 -29.13 13.62 -18.36
C SER A 196 -28.44 12.40 -17.74
N LEU A 197 -28.99 11.84 -16.65
CA LEU A 197 -28.49 10.65 -15.99
C LEU A 197 -28.92 9.34 -16.69
N GLY A 198 -30.04 9.32 -17.39
CA GLY A 198 -30.63 8.10 -17.95
C GLY A 198 -29.62 7.24 -18.75
N PRO A 199 -28.96 7.79 -19.76
CA PRO A 199 -27.95 7.03 -20.53
C PRO A 199 -26.77 6.54 -19.67
N ALA A 200 -26.33 7.33 -18.70
CA ALA A 200 -25.24 6.96 -17.82
C ALA A 200 -25.64 5.87 -16.82
N LEU A 201 -26.89 5.90 -16.33
CA LEU A 201 -27.46 4.84 -15.50
C LEU A 201 -27.60 3.52 -16.27
N LEU A 202 -27.94 3.60 -17.55
CA LEU A 202 -27.94 2.41 -18.42
C LEU A 202 -26.54 1.79 -18.52
N VAL A 203 -25.49 2.60 -18.78
CA VAL A 203 -24.09 2.14 -18.80
C VAL A 203 -23.68 1.55 -17.45
N SER A 204 -24.06 2.21 -16.34
CA SER A 204 -23.84 1.72 -14.99
C SER A 204 -24.49 0.35 -14.74
N GLY A 205 -25.76 0.18 -15.15
CA GLY A 205 -26.47 -1.09 -15.03
C GLY A 205 -25.87 -2.21 -15.88
N ILE A 206 -25.45 -1.89 -17.11
CA ILE A 206 -24.75 -2.84 -17.99
C ILE A 206 -23.40 -3.26 -17.36
N ALA A 207 -22.60 -2.31 -16.86
CA ALA A 207 -21.32 -2.62 -16.20
C ALA A 207 -21.53 -3.52 -14.97
N PHE A 208 -22.52 -3.20 -14.13
CA PHE A 208 -22.92 -4.04 -13.01
C PHE A 208 -23.31 -5.45 -13.45
N ALA A 209 -24.18 -5.58 -14.45
CA ALA A 209 -24.64 -6.86 -14.95
C ALA A 209 -23.47 -7.70 -15.49
N ILE A 210 -22.60 -7.11 -16.33
CA ILE A 210 -21.41 -7.79 -16.84
C ILE A 210 -20.54 -8.30 -15.71
N ALA A 211 -20.23 -7.48 -14.70
CA ALA A 211 -19.41 -7.88 -13.57
C ALA A 211 -20.04 -9.02 -12.76
N ALA A 212 -21.35 -8.94 -12.49
CA ALA A 212 -22.09 -9.97 -11.78
C ALA A 212 -22.12 -11.32 -12.55
N PHE A 213 -22.36 -11.27 -13.87
CA PHE A 213 -22.32 -12.47 -14.74
C PHE A 213 -20.91 -13.03 -14.89
N ALA A 214 -19.88 -12.18 -14.87
CA ALA A 214 -18.47 -12.62 -14.88
C ALA A 214 -18.04 -13.27 -13.56
N GLY A 215 -18.90 -13.31 -12.54
CA GLY A 215 -18.65 -14.01 -11.28
C GLY A 215 -18.24 -13.13 -10.11
N MET A 216 -18.28 -11.79 -10.23
CA MET A 216 -18.07 -10.90 -9.09
C MET A 216 -19.21 -11.06 -8.08
N ARG A 217 -18.88 -11.27 -6.79
CA ARG A 217 -19.87 -11.51 -5.73
C ARG A 217 -19.78 -10.52 -4.57
N ASP A 218 -18.65 -9.84 -4.43
CA ASP A 218 -18.47 -8.84 -3.38
C ASP A 218 -19.38 -7.62 -3.65
N PRO A 219 -20.26 -7.24 -2.71
CA PRO A 219 -21.21 -6.15 -2.93
C PRO A 219 -20.54 -4.78 -3.03
N GLY A 220 -19.41 -4.56 -2.32
CA GLY A 220 -18.65 -3.32 -2.40
C GLY A 220 -17.99 -3.15 -3.77
N HIS A 221 -17.41 -4.22 -4.30
CA HIS A 221 -16.84 -4.24 -5.65
C HIS A 221 -17.91 -4.03 -6.74
N LEU A 222 -19.06 -4.69 -6.62
CA LEU A 222 -20.19 -4.49 -7.54
C LEU A 222 -20.69 -3.04 -7.50
N ALA A 223 -20.81 -2.44 -6.31
CA ALA A 223 -21.18 -1.04 -6.16
C ALA A 223 -20.13 -0.11 -6.80
N LEU A 224 -18.83 -0.36 -6.59
CA LEU A 224 -17.76 0.42 -7.23
C LEU A 224 -17.78 0.30 -8.75
N VAL A 225 -18.08 -0.88 -9.32
CA VAL A 225 -18.22 -1.07 -10.77
C VAL A 225 -19.43 -0.28 -11.30
N ALA A 226 -20.57 -0.35 -10.64
CA ALA A 226 -21.76 0.40 -11.03
C ALA A 226 -21.52 1.92 -11.00
N MET A 227 -20.99 2.42 -9.89
CA MET A 227 -20.70 3.86 -9.72
C MET A 227 -19.56 4.31 -10.63
N GLY A 228 -18.54 3.47 -10.85
CA GLY A 228 -17.46 3.71 -11.81
C GLY A 228 -17.98 3.83 -13.24
N GLY A 229 -18.89 2.96 -13.65
CA GLY A 229 -19.57 3.04 -14.95
C GLY A 229 -20.37 4.32 -15.12
N LEU A 230 -21.12 4.73 -14.08
CA LEU A 230 -21.84 6.00 -14.03
C LEU A 230 -20.89 7.19 -14.18
N ALA A 231 -19.82 7.22 -13.38
CA ALA A 231 -18.84 8.30 -13.40
C ALA A 231 -18.12 8.38 -14.75
N LEU A 232 -17.72 7.26 -15.31
CA LEU A 232 -17.06 7.19 -16.62
C LEU A 232 -17.98 7.75 -17.72
N ALA A 233 -19.22 7.26 -17.80
CA ALA A 233 -20.17 7.67 -18.82
C ALA A 233 -20.49 9.18 -18.74
N MET A 234 -20.80 9.69 -17.53
CA MET A 234 -21.11 11.11 -17.35
C MET A 234 -19.93 12.01 -17.69
N ASN A 235 -18.73 11.67 -17.22
CA ASN A 235 -17.55 12.51 -17.45
C ASN A 235 -17.08 12.40 -18.91
N ALA A 236 -17.17 11.26 -19.57
CA ALA A 236 -16.87 11.11 -20.99
C ALA A 236 -17.81 11.98 -21.87
N VAL A 237 -19.10 11.94 -21.61
CA VAL A 237 -20.08 12.78 -22.32
C VAL A 237 -19.79 14.27 -22.12
N MET A 238 -19.49 14.67 -20.89
CA MET A 238 -19.14 16.07 -20.57
C MET A 238 -17.82 16.50 -21.21
N THR A 239 -16.82 15.61 -21.24
CA THR A 239 -15.54 15.85 -21.92
C THR A 239 -15.78 16.17 -23.40
N VAL A 240 -16.47 15.27 -24.13
CA VAL A 240 -16.74 15.44 -25.56
C VAL A 240 -17.56 16.72 -25.83
N ARG A 241 -18.59 16.97 -25.02
CA ARG A 241 -19.46 18.15 -25.17
C ARG A 241 -18.68 19.45 -24.97
N LEU A 242 -17.79 19.52 -23.98
CA LEU A 242 -17.08 20.74 -23.61
C LEU A 242 -15.81 20.96 -24.42
N PHE A 243 -15.17 19.90 -24.94
CA PHE A 243 -14.06 20.04 -25.88
C PHE A 243 -14.46 20.79 -27.17
N ARG A 244 -15.74 20.68 -27.58
CA ARG A 244 -16.25 21.49 -28.70
C ARG A 244 -16.22 23.00 -28.44
N ARG A 245 -16.11 23.43 -27.15
CA ARG A 245 -15.98 24.83 -26.74
C ARG A 245 -14.54 25.24 -26.46
N GLY A 246 -13.62 24.27 -26.49
CA GLY A 246 -12.20 24.44 -26.19
C GLY A 246 -11.69 23.36 -25.23
N TRP A 247 -10.47 22.90 -25.43
CA TRP A 247 -9.91 21.76 -24.69
C TRP A 247 -9.87 22.00 -23.18
N ALA A 248 -9.60 23.21 -22.72
CA ALA A 248 -9.51 23.56 -21.32
C ALA A 248 -10.83 23.34 -20.55
N TYR A 249 -11.99 23.49 -21.22
CA TYR A 249 -13.30 23.31 -20.57
C TYR A 249 -13.61 21.85 -20.27
N GLY A 250 -13.09 20.92 -21.05
CA GLY A 250 -13.32 19.48 -20.86
C GLY A 250 -12.24 18.75 -20.04
N ALA A 251 -11.09 19.38 -19.80
CA ALA A 251 -9.93 18.72 -19.19
C ALA A 251 -10.22 18.13 -17.79
N GLY A 252 -10.97 18.84 -16.92
CA GLY A 252 -11.36 18.33 -15.61
C GLY A 252 -12.25 17.09 -15.69
N TYR A 253 -13.16 17.03 -16.65
CA TYR A 253 -14.02 15.86 -16.87
C TYR A 253 -13.23 14.68 -17.45
N LEU A 254 -12.24 14.95 -18.32
CA LEU A 254 -11.34 13.91 -18.79
C LEU A 254 -10.53 13.30 -17.66
N ALA A 255 -10.03 14.13 -16.73
CA ALA A 255 -9.32 13.65 -15.54
C ALA A 255 -10.23 12.75 -14.68
N HIS A 256 -11.49 13.13 -14.45
CA HIS A 256 -12.45 12.29 -13.73
C HIS A 256 -12.79 10.99 -14.47
N ALA A 257 -12.91 11.03 -15.79
CA ALA A 257 -13.07 9.80 -16.59
C ALA A 257 -11.85 8.88 -16.43
N GLY A 258 -10.62 9.43 -16.40
CA GLY A 258 -9.40 8.68 -16.11
C GLY A 258 -9.40 8.03 -14.70
N ILE A 259 -9.85 8.78 -13.69
CA ILE A 259 -10.00 8.22 -12.33
C ILE A 259 -11.05 7.10 -12.31
N ALA A 260 -12.17 7.25 -13.01
CA ALA A 260 -13.18 6.19 -13.10
C ALA A 260 -12.63 4.92 -13.75
N VAL A 261 -11.85 5.04 -14.83
CA VAL A 261 -11.15 3.90 -15.47
C VAL A 261 -10.17 3.26 -14.49
N MET A 262 -9.41 4.06 -13.76
CA MET A 262 -8.45 3.56 -12.75
C MET A 262 -9.18 2.77 -11.65
N VAL A 263 -10.27 3.29 -11.10
CA VAL A 263 -11.07 2.59 -10.08
C VAL A 263 -11.64 1.29 -10.62
N LEU A 264 -12.19 1.29 -11.83
CA LEU A 264 -12.68 0.07 -12.49
C LEU A 264 -11.56 -0.96 -12.66
N GLY A 265 -10.36 -0.54 -13.11
CA GLY A 265 -9.20 -1.42 -13.25
C GLY A 265 -8.75 -2.01 -11.92
N MET A 266 -8.70 -1.21 -10.86
CA MET A 266 -8.34 -1.66 -9.51
C MET A 266 -9.34 -2.69 -8.97
N VAL A 267 -10.64 -2.43 -9.11
CA VAL A 267 -11.70 -3.33 -8.65
C VAL A 267 -11.71 -4.65 -9.43
N LEU A 268 -11.56 -4.58 -10.76
CA LEU A 268 -11.46 -5.78 -11.61
C LEU A 268 -10.23 -6.61 -11.24
N SER A 269 -9.07 -5.98 -11.05
CA SER A 269 -7.86 -6.65 -10.61
C SER A 269 -8.02 -7.32 -9.23
N ALA A 270 -8.64 -6.61 -8.27
CA ALA A 270 -8.89 -7.15 -6.93
C ALA A 270 -9.89 -8.31 -6.94
N SER A 271 -10.93 -8.24 -7.81
CA SER A 271 -12.00 -9.25 -7.85
C SER A 271 -11.62 -10.51 -8.60
N PHE A 272 -10.81 -10.40 -9.64
CA PHE A 272 -10.46 -11.51 -10.53
C PHE A 272 -9.01 -11.97 -10.39
N GLY A 273 -8.17 -11.23 -9.68
CA GLY A 273 -6.82 -11.65 -9.31
C GLY A 273 -6.87 -12.87 -8.41
N LYS A 274 -6.14 -13.94 -8.77
CA LYS A 274 -6.02 -15.16 -7.97
C LYS A 274 -4.62 -15.26 -7.41
N THR A 275 -4.51 -15.51 -6.11
CA THR A 275 -3.24 -15.79 -5.45
C THR A 275 -3.30 -17.18 -4.84
N GLN A 276 -2.29 -18.00 -5.11
CA GLN A 276 -2.15 -19.33 -4.54
C GLN A 276 -0.75 -19.48 -3.96
N ARG A 277 -0.67 -19.91 -2.69
CA ARG A 277 0.60 -20.35 -2.10
C ARG A 277 0.84 -21.78 -2.49
N LEU A 278 2.07 -22.06 -2.93
CA LEU A 278 2.47 -23.38 -3.38
C LEU A 278 3.86 -23.69 -2.79
N GLN A 279 4.01 -24.91 -2.30
CA GLN A 279 5.31 -25.43 -1.91
C GLN A 279 5.89 -26.23 -3.07
N LEU A 280 7.06 -25.80 -3.56
CA LEU A 280 7.77 -26.45 -4.65
C LEU A 280 8.93 -27.24 -4.09
N THR A 281 9.01 -28.52 -4.43
CA THR A 281 10.16 -29.39 -4.16
C THR A 281 10.98 -29.47 -5.42
N GLU A 282 12.32 -29.45 -5.30
CA GLU A 282 13.23 -29.52 -6.44
C GLU A 282 12.96 -30.75 -7.31
N GLY A 283 12.88 -30.55 -8.61
CA GLY A 283 12.60 -31.56 -9.62
C GLY A 283 11.16 -32.11 -9.67
N LYS A 284 10.28 -31.71 -8.72
CA LYS A 284 8.89 -32.18 -8.71
C LYS A 284 7.96 -31.14 -9.29
N PRO A 285 7.20 -31.46 -10.34
CA PRO A 285 6.21 -30.53 -10.89
C PRO A 285 5.01 -30.39 -9.94
N ALA A 286 4.51 -29.16 -9.82
CA ALA A 286 3.29 -28.85 -9.09
C ALA A 286 2.42 -27.90 -9.93
N THR A 287 1.10 -28.07 -9.87
CA THR A 287 0.17 -27.30 -10.70
C THR A 287 -0.56 -26.26 -9.88
N ALA A 288 -0.55 -25.01 -10.33
CA ALA A 288 -1.28 -23.91 -9.72
C ALA A 288 -1.77 -22.94 -10.82
N LEU A 289 -3.00 -22.43 -10.67
CA LEU A 289 -3.59 -21.41 -11.56
C LEU A 289 -3.54 -21.79 -13.07
N GLY A 290 -3.57 -23.08 -13.39
CA GLY A 290 -3.48 -23.58 -14.77
C GLY A 290 -2.07 -23.62 -15.36
N TYR A 291 -1.05 -23.43 -14.54
CA TYR A 291 0.36 -23.58 -14.89
C TYR A 291 0.97 -24.76 -14.16
N THR A 292 1.90 -25.46 -14.79
CA THR A 292 2.78 -26.43 -14.15
C THR A 292 4.09 -25.74 -13.83
N LEU A 293 4.48 -25.79 -12.56
CA LEU A 293 5.67 -25.12 -12.01
C LEU A 293 6.64 -26.18 -11.52
N THR A 294 7.88 -26.17 -12.02
CA THR A 294 8.94 -27.09 -11.58
C THR A 294 10.12 -26.29 -11.06
N TYR A 295 10.40 -26.38 -9.77
CA TYR A 295 11.57 -25.80 -9.19
C TYR A 295 12.82 -26.63 -9.56
N GLN A 296 13.81 -25.96 -10.16
CA GLN A 296 15.03 -26.59 -10.70
C GLN A 296 16.27 -26.31 -9.87
N GLY A 297 16.09 -25.75 -8.67
CA GLY A 297 17.17 -25.43 -7.78
C GLY A 297 17.51 -23.94 -7.68
N GLU A 298 18.52 -23.66 -6.89
CA GLU A 298 18.99 -22.31 -6.58
C GLU A 298 20.33 -22.07 -7.31
N GLN A 299 20.48 -20.85 -7.82
CA GLN A 299 21.73 -20.38 -8.42
C GLN A 299 22.07 -19.01 -7.80
N SER A 300 23.33 -18.82 -7.42
CA SER A 300 23.81 -17.49 -7.05
C SER A 300 24.27 -16.74 -8.31
N ASP A 301 23.89 -15.47 -8.40
CA ASP A 301 24.44 -14.60 -9.43
C ASP A 301 25.85 -14.10 -9.05
N PRO A 302 26.60 -13.45 -9.97
CA PRO A 302 27.92 -12.91 -9.68
C PRO A 302 27.97 -11.89 -8.53
N GLY A 303 26.82 -11.31 -8.16
CA GLY A 303 26.64 -10.40 -7.02
C GLY A 303 26.29 -11.11 -5.71
N GLY A 304 26.28 -12.45 -5.67
CA GLY A 304 25.95 -13.25 -4.48
C GLY A 304 24.45 -13.30 -4.16
N GLN A 305 23.58 -12.87 -5.09
CA GLN A 305 22.13 -12.91 -4.90
C GLN A 305 21.59 -14.31 -5.20
N ARG A 306 20.69 -14.78 -4.34
CA ARG A 306 20.03 -16.08 -4.51
C ARG A 306 18.94 -15.99 -5.56
N MET A 307 19.06 -16.75 -6.63
CA MET A 307 18.14 -16.81 -7.76
C MET A 307 17.55 -18.22 -7.84
N LEU A 308 16.21 -18.29 -7.77
CA LEU A 308 15.48 -19.56 -7.86
C LEU A 308 15.11 -19.80 -9.32
N LYS A 309 15.45 -20.97 -9.85
CA LYS A 309 15.06 -21.38 -11.19
C LYS A 309 13.72 -22.11 -11.12
N ILE A 310 12.68 -21.56 -11.76
CA ILE A 310 11.37 -22.16 -11.82
C ILE A 310 10.97 -22.30 -13.29
N HIS A 311 10.85 -23.52 -13.74
CA HIS A 311 10.31 -23.81 -15.06
C HIS A 311 8.78 -23.72 -15.01
N VAL A 312 8.20 -22.95 -15.91
CA VAL A 312 6.77 -22.64 -15.98
C VAL A 312 6.22 -23.13 -17.31
N GLU A 313 5.25 -24.02 -17.25
CA GLU A 313 4.62 -24.61 -18.43
C GLU A 313 3.10 -24.42 -18.42
N LYS A 314 2.54 -24.22 -19.61
CA LYS A 314 1.10 -24.24 -19.92
C LYS A 314 0.96 -24.70 -21.36
N PRO A 315 -0.15 -25.28 -21.81
CA PRO A 315 -0.33 -25.65 -23.21
C PRO A 315 0.02 -24.50 -24.17
N GLY A 316 1.03 -24.72 -25.01
CA GLY A 316 1.55 -23.72 -25.97
C GLY A 316 2.49 -22.66 -25.36
N PHE A 317 2.90 -22.80 -24.11
CA PHE A 317 3.78 -21.85 -23.44
C PHE A 317 4.75 -22.55 -22.48
N SER A 318 6.03 -22.22 -22.61
CA SER A 318 7.08 -22.70 -21.69
C SER A 318 8.15 -21.61 -21.52
N ILE A 319 8.50 -21.30 -20.28
CA ILE A 319 9.51 -20.29 -19.94
C ILE A 319 10.22 -20.63 -18.62
N GLU A 320 11.44 -20.18 -18.47
CA GLU A 320 12.16 -20.20 -17.21
C GLU A 320 11.96 -18.85 -16.47
N ALA A 321 11.34 -18.88 -15.31
CA ALA A 321 11.20 -17.74 -14.43
C ALA A 321 12.28 -17.76 -13.35
N ARG A 322 12.83 -16.58 -13.00
CA ARG A 322 13.96 -16.46 -12.07
C ARG A 322 13.69 -15.42 -10.97
N PRO A 323 12.76 -15.70 -10.04
CA PRO A 323 12.59 -14.86 -8.88
C PRO A 323 13.85 -14.90 -7.98
N ARG A 324 14.11 -13.80 -7.26
CA ARG A 324 15.33 -13.66 -6.44
C ARG A 324 15.01 -13.34 -5.00
N LEU A 325 15.95 -13.69 -4.13
CA LEU A 325 15.96 -13.33 -2.72
C LEU A 325 17.27 -12.63 -2.40
N PHE A 326 17.18 -11.54 -1.66
CA PHE A 326 18.34 -10.77 -1.19
C PHE A 326 18.30 -10.70 0.32
N PRO A 327 19.40 -10.88 1.02
CA PRO A 327 19.47 -10.58 2.44
C PRO A 327 19.16 -9.11 2.66
N SER A 328 18.27 -8.81 3.62
CA SER A 328 17.98 -7.43 3.99
C SER A 328 19.23 -6.78 4.58
N PRO A 329 19.63 -5.57 4.14
CA PRO A 329 20.72 -4.82 4.75
C PRO A 329 20.52 -4.54 6.24
N GLN A 330 19.28 -4.62 6.72
CA GLN A 330 18.88 -4.38 8.12
C GLN A 330 18.85 -5.67 8.95
N GLY A 331 19.17 -6.85 8.35
CA GLY A 331 19.22 -8.12 9.07
C GLY A 331 17.87 -8.78 9.36
N GLU A 332 16.76 -8.19 8.93
CA GLU A 332 15.42 -8.71 9.13
C GLU A 332 14.87 -9.37 7.85
N GLY A 333 15.19 -10.68 7.68
CA GLY A 333 14.62 -11.49 6.60
C GLY A 333 15.19 -11.21 5.20
N ASP A 334 14.57 -11.79 4.17
CA ASP A 334 14.99 -11.65 2.79
C ASP A 334 14.08 -10.70 2.01
N ILE A 335 14.67 -9.76 1.26
CA ILE A 335 13.97 -8.95 0.26
C ILE A 335 13.67 -9.82 -0.96
N ARG A 336 12.44 -9.77 -1.44
CA ARG A 336 11.93 -10.60 -2.52
C ARG A 336 11.90 -9.82 -3.83
N LYS A 337 12.49 -10.38 -4.89
CA LYS A 337 12.33 -9.88 -6.26
C LYS A 337 11.54 -10.91 -7.06
N PRO A 338 10.24 -10.67 -7.32
CA PRO A 338 9.41 -11.58 -8.08
C PRO A 338 9.85 -11.68 -9.54
N ALA A 339 9.49 -12.79 -10.19
CA ALA A 339 9.56 -12.95 -11.63
C ALA A 339 8.16 -12.89 -12.24
N ILE A 340 8.07 -12.36 -13.44
CA ILE A 340 6.85 -12.34 -14.24
C ILE A 340 7.02 -13.34 -15.37
N ALA A 341 6.09 -14.28 -15.49
CA ALA A 341 6.03 -15.26 -16.55
C ALA A 341 4.76 -15.03 -17.41
N GLY A 342 4.83 -15.49 -18.65
CA GLY A 342 3.77 -15.23 -19.62
C GLY A 342 3.77 -13.76 -20.08
N GLN A 343 2.72 -13.35 -20.71
CA GLN A 343 2.52 -11.96 -21.15
C GLN A 343 2.15 -11.01 -20.00
N GLY A 344 2.68 -11.27 -18.79
CA GLY A 344 2.36 -10.53 -17.57
C GLY A 344 1.27 -11.16 -16.70
N GLU A 345 0.83 -12.39 -17.05
CA GLU A 345 -0.31 -13.04 -16.38
C GLU A 345 0.07 -13.73 -15.06
N LEU A 346 1.29 -14.28 -14.95
CA LEU A 346 1.73 -15.03 -13.79
C LEU A 346 2.85 -14.29 -13.06
N TYR A 347 2.62 -14.01 -11.78
CA TYR A 347 3.56 -13.34 -10.90
C TYR A 347 4.06 -14.34 -9.84
N LEU A 348 5.34 -14.68 -9.88
CA LEU A 348 5.97 -15.64 -8.98
C LEU A 348 6.80 -14.89 -7.95
N SER A 349 6.36 -14.91 -6.71
CA SER A 349 7.07 -14.31 -5.58
C SER A 349 7.49 -15.39 -4.59
N PRO A 350 8.80 -15.59 -4.33
CA PRO A 350 9.24 -16.52 -3.30
C PRO A 350 8.81 -15.98 -1.94
N VAL A 351 8.24 -16.84 -1.10
CA VAL A 351 7.84 -16.46 0.26
C VAL A 351 8.92 -16.87 1.24
N GLU A 352 9.40 -18.08 1.11
CA GLU A 352 10.40 -18.68 1.99
C GLU A 352 11.13 -19.80 1.24
N VAL A 353 12.41 -19.93 1.46
CA VAL A 353 13.20 -21.04 0.91
C VAL A 353 13.72 -21.86 2.07
N HIS A 354 13.13 -23.03 2.23
CA HIS A 354 13.67 -24.03 3.15
C HIS A 354 14.75 -24.81 2.38
N GLN A 355 16.00 -24.67 2.76
CA GLN A 355 16.99 -25.63 2.33
C GLN A 355 16.58 -27.00 2.91
N GLN A 356 16.29 -27.97 2.05
CA GLN A 356 16.29 -29.36 2.48
C GLN A 356 17.74 -29.73 2.80
N VAL A 357 18.19 -29.36 3.99
CA VAL A 357 19.28 -30.08 4.60
C VAL A 357 18.73 -31.48 4.76
N ALA A 358 19.22 -32.45 3.96
CA ALA A 358 18.95 -33.85 4.22
C ALA A 358 19.14 -34.04 5.74
N PRO A 359 18.20 -34.69 6.43
CA PRO A 359 18.36 -34.88 7.86
C PRO A 359 19.72 -35.61 8.04
N ALA A 360 20.74 -34.83 8.37
CA ALA A 360 22.00 -35.42 8.82
C ALA A 360 21.60 -36.25 10.05
N GLU A 361 21.96 -37.49 10.08
CA GLU A 361 21.74 -38.30 11.27
C GLU A 361 22.25 -37.49 12.47
N PRO A 362 21.40 -37.33 13.50
CA PRO A 362 21.79 -36.50 14.64
C PRO A 362 23.07 -37.05 15.24
N VAL A 363 24.10 -36.24 15.21
CA VAL A 363 25.38 -36.60 15.80
C VAL A 363 25.35 -36.14 17.24
N TRP A 364 25.48 -37.08 18.15
CA TRP A 364 25.59 -36.84 19.58
C TRP A 364 27.01 -36.55 19.95
N LEU A 365 27.32 -35.33 20.42
CA LEU A 365 28.61 -34.97 20.95
C LEU A 365 28.59 -35.07 22.47
N LEU A 366 29.43 -35.93 23.03
CA LEU A 366 29.64 -36.01 24.48
C LEU A 366 30.58 -34.90 24.94
N LYS A 367 30.27 -34.27 26.07
CA LYS A 367 31.07 -33.16 26.60
C LYS A 367 32.51 -33.62 26.85
N GLY A 368 33.45 -32.87 26.30
CA GLY A 368 34.91 -33.13 26.44
C GLY A 368 35.46 -34.29 25.61
N VAL A 369 34.61 -35.00 24.84
CA VAL A 369 35.04 -36.11 23.97
C VAL A 369 35.10 -35.64 22.54
N GLU A 370 36.24 -35.91 21.87
CA GLU A 370 36.36 -35.61 20.46
C GLU A 370 35.65 -36.67 19.61
N SER A 371 34.75 -36.24 18.75
CA SER A 371 34.03 -37.07 17.76
C SER A 371 34.50 -36.66 16.36
N THR A 372 34.97 -37.62 15.55
CA THR A 372 35.38 -37.34 14.17
C THR A 372 34.28 -37.62 13.19
N ILE A 373 33.89 -36.58 12.41
CA ILE A 373 32.83 -36.63 11.41
C ILE A 373 33.39 -36.08 10.09
N GLY A 374 33.39 -36.89 9.05
CA GLY A 374 33.90 -36.48 7.75
C GLY A 374 35.35 -36.02 7.76
N GLY A 375 36.20 -36.60 8.62
CA GLY A 375 37.63 -36.22 8.76
C GLY A 375 37.89 -34.95 9.58
N VAL A 376 36.85 -34.38 10.22
CA VAL A 376 36.94 -33.19 11.09
C VAL A 376 36.63 -33.62 12.52
N GLY A 377 37.46 -33.27 13.49
CA GLY A 377 37.25 -33.51 14.92
C GLY A 377 36.38 -32.44 15.54
N TYR A 378 35.37 -32.85 16.30
CA TYR A 378 34.46 -31.95 17.02
C TYR A 378 34.50 -32.29 18.51
N THR A 379 34.77 -31.29 19.35
CA THR A 379 34.73 -31.47 20.80
C THR A 379 33.75 -30.47 21.41
N PHE A 380 32.67 -30.97 22.00
CA PHE A 380 31.71 -30.13 22.71
C PHE A 380 32.24 -29.75 24.09
N ALA A 381 32.41 -28.44 24.33
CA ALA A 381 32.94 -27.94 25.60
C ALA A 381 31.81 -27.73 26.65
N GLY A 382 30.65 -27.34 26.23
CA GLY A 382 29.49 -27.10 27.12
C GLY A 382 28.51 -26.13 26.56
N PHE A 383 27.41 -25.89 27.32
CA PHE A 383 26.43 -24.84 27.03
C PHE A 383 26.76 -23.60 27.82
N ARG A 384 26.61 -22.45 27.18
CA ARG A 384 26.66 -21.12 27.80
C ARG A 384 25.34 -20.39 27.53
N THR A 385 24.75 -19.85 28.58
CA THR A 385 23.52 -19.10 28.46
C THR A 385 23.77 -17.61 28.61
N GLN A 386 23.12 -16.82 27.78
CA GLN A 386 23.09 -15.38 27.92
C GLN A 386 21.62 -14.96 28.08
N SER A 387 21.33 -14.35 29.25
CA SER A 387 20.03 -13.82 29.56
C SER A 387 20.03 -12.32 29.24
N ALA A 388 19.32 -11.97 28.18
CA ALA A 388 18.84 -10.63 27.91
C ALA A 388 17.30 -10.73 27.85
N ALA A 389 16.60 -9.93 27.08
CA ALA A 389 15.15 -10.05 26.90
C ALA A 389 14.68 -11.45 26.43
N ASP A 390 15.55 -12.17 25.69
CA ASP A 390 15.36 -13.54 25.26
C ASP A 390 16.46 -14.47 25.76
N LEU A 391 16.12 -15.68 26.22
CA LEU A 391 17.11 -16.67 26.60
C LEU A 391 17.84 -17.21 25.37
N THR A 392 19.14 -16.92 25.26
CA THR A 392 19.97 -17.48 24.20
C THR A 392 20.93 -18.52 24.80
N VAL A 393 20.90 -19.73 24.27
CA VAL A 393 21.76 -20.86 24.65
C VAL A 393 22.77 -21.07 23.55
N TYR A 394 24.07 -20.99 23.90
CA TYR A 394 25.18 -21.26 23.00
C TYR A 394 25.75 -22.65 23.30
N ALA A 395 26.06 -23.42 22.25
CA ALA A 395 26.84 -24.63 22.37
C ALA A 395 28.29 -24.34 21.94
N ASP A 396 29.25 -24.35 22.87
CA ASP A 396 30.62 -24.10 22.56
C ASP A 396 31.30 -25.38 22.05
N ILE A 397 31.78 -25.36 20.78
CA ILE A 397 32.34 -26.52 20.08
C ILE A 397 33.72 -26.15 19.55
N ALA A 398 34.75 -26.92 19.88
CA ALA A 398 36.06 -26.86 19.24
C ALA A 398 36.01 -27.75 17.98
N VAL A 399 36.43 -27.21 16.84
CA VAL A 399 36.49 -27.89 15.54
C VAL A 399 37.92 -28.03 15.11
N ARG A 400 38.41 -29.25 15.00
CA ARG A 400 39.79 -29.58 14.59
C ARG A 400 39.79 -30.09 13.15
N ARG A 401 40.54 -29.39 12.30
CA ARG A 401 40.78 -29.79 10.92
C ARG A 401 42.29 -29.88 10.68
N GLY A 402 42.83 -31.09 10.70
CA GLY A 402 44.28 -31.31 10.78
C GLY A 402 44.87 -30.69 12.05
N ASP A 403 45.92 -29.89 11.94
CA ASP A 403 46.53 -29.21 13.07
C ASP A 403 45.88 -27.90 13.49
N ARG A 404 44.85 -27.48 12.78
CA ARG A 404 44.14 -26.21 13.05
C ARG A 404 42.90 -26.44 13.89
N ILE A 405 42.81 -25.74 15.03
CA ILE A 405 41.65 -25.75 15.90
C ILE A 405 40.94 -24.39 15.75
N THR A 406 39.65 -24.41 15.49
CA THR A 406 38.73 -23.25 15.46
C THR A 406 37.60 -23.47 16.46
N HIS A 407 37.02 -22.40 16.97
CA HIS A 407 35.89 -22.48 17.88
C HIS A 407 34.61 -22.01 17.19
N ALA A 408 33.54 -22.75 17.36
CA ALA A 408 32.20 -22.41 16.89
C ALA A 408 31.24 -22.41 18.08
N SER A 409 30.35 -21.43 18.13
CA SER A 409 29.35 -21.32 19.19
C SER A 409 27.95 -21.15 18.58
N PRO A 410 27.36 -22.19 17.95
CA PRO A 410 26.01 -22.13 17.47
C PRO A 410 25.07 -21.79 18.61
N ALA A 411 24.06 -20.95 18.32
CA ALA A 411 23.14 -20.42 19.31
C ALA A 411 21.68 -20.80 18.98
N LEU A 412 20.92 -21.18 20.03
CA LEU A 412 19.49 -21.35 20.01
C LEU A 412 18.86 -20.19 20.80
N ARG A 413 18.03 -19.36 20.15
CA ARG A 413 17.18 -18.38 20.83
C ARG A 413 15.87 -19.01 21.23
N VAL A 414 15.55 -18.97 22.51
CA VAL A 414 14.27 -19.42 23.06
C VAL A 414 13.44 -18.16 23.31
N ASN A 415 12.44 -17.92 22.44
CA ASN A 415 11.50 -16.82 22.65
C ASN A 415 10.58 -17.17 23.80
N THR A 416 10.73 -16.52 24.96
CA THR A 416 9.93 -16.76 26.15
C THR A 416 8.56 -16.05 26.13
N GLN A 417 8.26 -15.28 25.06
CA GLN A 417 7.00 -14.55 24.95
C GLN A 417 5.83 -15.36 24.34
N ASN A 418 6.06 -16.56 23.81
CA ASN A 418 4.99 -17.45 23.39
C ASN A 418 4.61 -18.44 24.52
N LYS A 419 4.05 -17.93 25.60
CA LYS A 419 3.17 -18.72 26.45
C LYS A 419 1.73 -18.48 26.01
N VAL A 420 1.19 -19.51 25.30
CA VAL A 420 -0.20 -19.94 25.04
C VAL A 420 -1.22 -18.80 24.95
#